data_04eb8f5112121019d1b835fd371e06ee
#
_entry.id   04eb8f5112121019d1b835fd371e06ee
#
_cell.length_a   1.000
_cell.length_b   1.000
_cell.length_c   1.000
_cell.angle_alpha   90.00
_cell.angle_beta   90.00
_cell.angle_gamma   90.00
#
_symmetry.space_group_name_H-M   'P 1'
#
loop_
_entity.id
_entity.type
_entity.pdbx_description
1 polymer ?
#
loop_
_entity_poly.entity_id
_entity_poly.type
_entity_poly.pdbx_seq_one_letter_code
_entity_poly.pdbx_strand_id
1 'polypeptide(L)'
;MNELVLGWRTLLLLLVSVHLLIAAAFLLRRQHERRANTYLVLLLVVAVGHFTPQMIGFAGFYDRWPQLSFTPFALDWFLGPLVWAYAWSLTRDDAPPPGHWLWLPGFVELGYGLVMMVQDGATKAWWSEHIHRPYIAHLEDSGGLIALIIALVLSWLHYQRYRAWLKDHSSAASEFDPRWLGAFLVAMGVLIAAIGINEAAILLFGPLSYFQQYPVYIAAGAIFYVLALGALLQQREAFPKMPTADMSDGAPESEPAGRDWAGEAADLRQRILAEDWHLEPRLTAPELARRLATNETYLSRMVNLGAGQNFNRFINTIRVEAVQRELAGGAEDVLRAALACGFNSKATFNRVFRDITGMTPAAYRARQGVDTPSGD
;
A
#
# COMPACT_ATOMS: atom_id res chain seq x y z
N MET A 1 -19.28 42.07 -16.66
CA MET A 1 -19.46 40.62 -16.86
C MET A 1 -18.08 39.99 -16.64
N ASN A 2 -17.87 39.32 -15.54
CA ASN A 2 -16.60 38.64 -15.27
C ASN A 2 -16.47 37.49 -16.28
N GLU A 3 -15.47 37.62 -17.19
CA GLU A 3 -15.20 36.55 -18.15
C GLU A 3 -14.58 35.35 -17.42
N LEU A 4 -14.98 34.13 -17.80
CA LEU A 4 -14.32 32.94 -17.32
C LEU A 4 -12.94 32.85 -17.94
N VAL A 5 -11.91 32.74 -17.11
CA VAL A 5 -10.53 32.63 -17.56
C VAL A 5 -9.95 31.29 -17.21
N LEU A 6 -9.79 30.43 -18.21
CA LEU A 6 -9.10 29.15 -18.06
C LEU A 6 -7.58 29.41 -18.05
N GLY A 7 -7.09 29.89 -16.92
CA GLY A 7 -5.65 30.12 -16.71
C GLY A 7 -4.86 28.78 -16.58
N TRP A 8 -3.53 28.88 -16.68
CA TRP A 8 -2.65 27.71 -16.58
C TRP A 8 -2.80 26.92 -15.26
N ARG A 9 -3.19 27.59 -14.15
CA ARG A 9 -3.45 26.91 -12.86
C ARG A 9 -4.66 25.99 -12.94
N THR A 10 -5.76 26.48 -13.51
CA THR A 10 -6.97 25.67 -13.75
C THR A 10 -6.67 24.50 -14.67
N LEU A 11 -5.96 24.75 -15.79
CA LEU A 11 -5.63 23.71 -16.78
C LEU A 11 -4.75 22.60 -16.18
N LEU A 12 -3.79 22.94 -15.33
CA LEU A 12 -2.91 21.95 -14.71
C LEU A 12 -3.66 21.08 -13.69
N LEU A 13 -4.52 21.69 -12.85
CA LEU A 13 -5.37 20.91 -11.92
C LEU A 13 -6.38 20.04 -12.69
N LEU A 14 -6.95 20.56 -13.77
CA LEU A 14 -7.84 19.78 -14.64
C LEU A 14 -7.11 18.58 -15.26
N LEU A 15 -5.90 18.80 -15.78
CA LEU A 15 -5.09 17.72 -16.35
C LEU A 15 -4.81 16.62 -15.32
N VAL A 16 -4.40 16.98 -14.10
CA VAL A 16 -4.20 16.02 -13.00
C VAL A 16 -5.50 15.29 -12.69
N SER A 17 -6.61 16.01 -12.53
CA SER A 17 -7.92 15.42 -12.20
C SER A 17 -8.38 14.43 -13.25
N VAL A 18 -8.25 14.76 -14.55
CA VAL A 18 -8.59 13.86 -15.66
C VAL A 18 -7.75 12.58 -15.63
N HIS A 19 -6.44 12.70 -15.38
CA HIS A 19 -5.57 11.52 -15.27
C HIS A 19 -5.93 10.63 -14.09
N LEU A 20 -6.27 11.21 -12.93
CA LEU A 20 -6.74 10.44 -11.77
C LEU A 20 -8.05 9.70 -12.07
N LEU A 21 -9.01 10.33 -12.77
CA LEU A 21 -10.26 9.68 -13.16
C LEU A 21 -10.04 8.57 -14.20
N ILE A 22 -9.14 8.77 -15.17
CA ILE A 22 -8.74 7.72 -16.11
C ILE A 22 -8.13 6.54 -15.36
N ALA A 23 -7.20 6.79 -14.43
CA ALA A 23 -6.61 5.75 -13.59
C ALA A 23 -7.68 5.00 -12.78
N ALA A 24 -8.63 5.72 -12.16
CA ALA A 24 -9.77 5.14 -11.45
C ALA A 24 -10.61 4.23 -12.34
N ALA A 25 -10.92 4.66 -13.58
CA ALA A 25 -11.66 3.85 -14.55
C ALA A 25 -10.93 2.56 -14.94
N PHE A 26 -9.60 2.60 -15.08
CA PHE A 26 -8.80 1.40 -15.33
C PHE A 26 -8.76 0.46 -14.11
N LEU A 27 -8.66 1.00 -12.88
CA LEU A 27 -8.67 0.22 -11.64
C LEU A 27 -10.00 -0.50 -11.43
N LEU A 28 -11.14 0.11 -11.77
CA LEU A 28 -12.47 -0.52 -11.67
C LEU A 28 -12.62 -1.75 -12.55
N ARG A 29 -11.90 -1.81 -13.68
CA ARG A 29 -11.97 -2.94 -14.63
C ARG A 29 -11.13 -4.13 -14.19
N ARG A 30 -10.26 -3.97 -13.16
CA ARG A 30 -9.40 -5.04 -12.69
C ARG A 30 -10.15 -6.02 -11.80
N GLN A 31 -9.96 -7.32 -12.09
CA GLN A 31 -10.56 -8.41 -11.33
C GLN A 31 -9.82 -8.72 -10.03
N HIS A 32 -8.49 -8.55 -10.03
CA HIS A 32 -7.67 -8.79 -8.85
C HIS A 32 -7.74 -7.60 -7.88
N GLU A 33 -7.69 -7.87 -6.58
CA GLU A 33 -7.76 -6.87 -5.51
C GLU A 33 -8.97 -5.93 -5.61
N ARG A 34 -10.13 -6.47 -6.02
CA ARG A 34 -11.32 -5.68 -6.33
C ARG A 34 -11.72 -4.75 -5.19
N ARG A 35 -11.62 -5.24 -3.94
CA ARG A 35 -11.99 -4.44 -2.76
C ARG A 35 -11.02 -3.28 -2.52
N ALA A 36 -9.70 -3.54 -2.55
CA ALA A 36 -8.69 -2.50 -2.41
C ALA A 36 -8.79 -1.48 -3.55
N ASN A 37 -8.98 -1.94 -4.80
CA ASN A 37 -9.18 -1.07 -5.94
C ASN A 37 -10.41 -0.19 -5.79
N THR A 38 -11.52 -0.68 -5.21
CA THR A 38 -12.71 0.14 -4.95
C THR A 38 -12.39 1.29 -3.99
N TYR A 39 -11.68 1.02 -2.88
CA TYR A 39 -11.28 2.10 -1.97
C TYR A 39 -10.29 3.07 -2.60
N LEU A 40 -9.37 2.59 -3.43
CA LEU A 40 -8.46 3.47 -4.16
C LEU A 40 -9.21 4.35 -5.17
N VAL A 41 -10.17 3.80 -5.91
CA VAL A 41 -11.02 4.58 -6.83
C VAL A 41 -11.79 5.66 -6.09
N LEU A 42 -12.43 5.31 -4.96
CA LEU A 42 -13.12 6.29 -4.13
C LEU A 42 -12.16 7.39 -3.62
N LEU A 43 -10.95 7.00 -3.21
CA LEU A 43 -9.91 7.94 -2.78
C LEU A 43 -9.52 8.90 -3.92
N LEU A 44 -9.33 8.40 -5.13
CA LEU A 44 -9.00 9.24 -6.29
C LEU A 44 -10.14 10.17 -6.67
N VAL A 45 -11.40 9.71 -6.59
CA VAL A 45 -12.59 10.53 -6.84
C VAL A 45 -12.72 11.65 -5.80
N VAL A 46 -12.54 11.33 -4.51
CA VAL A 46 -12.56 12.34 -3.43
C VAL A 46 -11.40 13.32 -3.58
N ALA A 47 -10.20 12.87 -3.96
CA ALA A 47 -9.07 13.76 -4.24
C ALA A 47 -9.37 14.73 -5.40
N VAL A 48 -10.01 14.26 -6.48
CA VAL A 48 -10.48 15.14 -7.57
C VAL A 48 -11.53 16.13 -7.04
N GLY A 49 -12.45 15.67 -6.20
CA GLY A 49 -13.41 16.52 -5.51
C GLY A 49 -12.73 17.64 -4.71
N HIS A 50 -11.68 17.30 -3.95
CA HIS A 50 -10.87 18.26 -3.18
C HIS A 50 -10.19 19.33 -4.06
N PHE A 51 -9.74 18.97 -5.27
CA PHE A 51 -9.14 19.93 -6.21
C PHE A 51 -10.18 20.81 -6.94
N THR A 52 -11.44 20.36 -7.02
CA THR A 52 -12.50 21.02 -7.82
C THR A 52 -12.79 22.45 -7.37
N PRO A 53 -12.97 22.78 -6.07
CA PRO A 53 -13.20 24.15 -5.62
C PRO A 53 -12.08 25.12 -6.04
N GLN A 54 -10.84 24.65 -5.97
CA GLN A 54 -9.68 25.44 -6.36
C GLN A 54 -9.64 25.64 -7.88
N MET A 55 -9.89 24.58 -8.64
CA MET A 55 -9.89 24.60 -10.10
C MET A 55 -10.95 25.57 -10.66
N ILE A 56 -12.20 25.49 -10.15
CA ILE A 56 -13.29 26.38 -10.57
C ILE A 56 -13.11 27.79 -10.03
N GLY A 57 -12.55 27.96 -8.82
CA GLY A 57 -12.24 29.25 -8.22
C GLY A 57 -11.20 30.03 -9.05
N PHE A 58 -10.12 29.39 -9.48
CA PHE A 58 -9.14 30.03 -10.38
C PHE A 58 -9.70 30.44 -11.74
N ALA A 59 -10.77 29.77 -12.19
CA ALA A 59 -11.45 30.09 -13.45
C ALA A 59 -12.53 31.18 -13.31
N GLY A 60 -12.79 31.68 -12.08
CA GLY A 60 -13.80 32.72 -11.83
C GLY A 60 -15.24 32.23 -11.77
N PHE A 61 -15.47 30.92 -11.57
CA PHE A 61 -16.83 30.36 -11.52
C PHE A 61 -17.62 30.91 -10.32
N TYR A 62 -17.02 31.11 -9.16
CA TYR A 62 -17.71 31.62 -7.98
C TYR A 62 -18.13 33.09 -8.16
N ASP A 63 -17.39 33.89 -8.94
CA ASP A 63 -17.78 35.27 -9.26
C ASP A 63 -19.01 35.31 -10.16
N ARG A 64 -19.14 34.31 -11.04
CA ARG A 64 -20.27 34.25 -12.00
C ARG A 64 -21.46 33.49 -11.44
N TRP A 65 -21.22 32.45 -10.66
CA TRP A 65 -22.25 31.60 -10.05
C TRP A 65 -22.02 31.41 -8.55
N PRO A 66 -22.35 32.42 -7.71
CA PRO A 66 -22.17 32.33 -6.25
C PRO A 66 -22.94 31.17 -5.60
N GLN A 67 -23.99 30.67 -6.26
CA GLN A 67 -24.76 29.52 -5.81
C GLN A 67 -23.95 28.21 -5.78
N LEU A 68 -22.80 28.13 -6.44
CA LEU A 68 -21.87 26.99 -6.35
C LEU A 68 -21.18 26.90 -4.99
N SER A 69 -21.25 27.95 -4.15
CA SER A 69 -20.77 27.89 -2.78
C SER A 69 -21.50 26.77 -2.02
N PHE A 70 -20.77 26.07 -1.17
CA PHE A 70 -21.25 24.89 -0.42
C PHE A 70 -21.65 23.69 -1.28
N THR A 71 -21.35 23.65 -2.58
CA THR A 71 -21.46 22.41 -3.34
C THR A 71 -20.47 21.40 -2.75
N PRO A 72 -20.90 20.17 -2.39
CA PRO A 72 -20.05 19.19 -1.69
C PRO A 72 -19.06 18.54 -2.64
N PHE A 73 -18.16 19.32 -3.25
CA PHE A 73 -17.07 18.82 -4.07
C PHE A 73 -15.94 18.25 -3.20
N ALA A 74 -15.47 19.04 -2.23
CA ALA A 74 -14.48 18.62 -1.27
C ALA A 74 -15.17 17.83 -0.13
N LEU A 75 -14.68 16.63 0.10
CA LEU A 75 -15.16 15.70 1.14
C LEU A 75 -13.94 15.20 1.92
N ASP A 76 -13.28 16.12 2.62
CA ASP A 76 -11.95 15.92 3.19
C ASP A 76 -11.93 14.91 4.33
N TRP A 77 -13.04 14.77 5.04
CA TRP A 77 -13.19 13.77 6.09
C TRP A 77 -13.24 12.32 5.58
N PHE A 78 -13.41 12.09 4.26
CA PHE A 78 -13.26 10.77 3.67
C PHE A 78 -11.80 10.43 3.29
N LEU A 79 -10.90 11.40 3.12
CA LEU A 79 -9.53 11.14 2.66
C LEU A 79 -8.78 10.19 3.60
N GLY A 80 -8.76 10.49 4.89
CA GLY A 80 -8.12 9.63 5.88
C GLY A 80 -8.70 8.21 5.92
N PRO A 81 -10.02 8.05 6.14
CA PRO A 81 -10.70 6.76 6.07
C PRO A 81 -10.40 5.94 4.82
N LEU A 82 -10.38 6.56 3.64
CA LEU A 82 -10.12 5.88 2.38
C LEU A 82 -8.66 5.42 2.24
N VAL A 83 -7.70 6.23 2.69
CA VAL A 83 -6.27 5.82 2.75
C VAL A 83 -6.12 4.60 3.65
N TRP A 84 -6.71 4.62 4.84
CA TRP A 84 -6.69 3.50 5.77
C TRP A 84 -7.36 2.25 5.21
N ALA A 85 -8.57 2.39 4.65
CA ALA A 85 -9.32 1.28 4.07
C ALA A 85 -8.61 0.65 2.87
N TYR A 86 -7.95 1.46 2.04
CA TYR A 86 -7.11 0.98 0.94
C TYR A 86 -5.93 0.16 1.44
N ALA A 87 -5.13 0.72 2.37
CA ALA A 87 -3.97 0.04 2.92
C ALA A 87 -4.34 -1.28 3.62
N TRP A 88 -5.44 -1.28 4.37
CA TRP A 88 -5.98 -2.48 5.04
C TRP A 88 -6.42 -3.54 4.03
N SER A 89 -7.28 -3.17 3.08
CA SER A 89 -7.88 -4.12 2.13
C SER A 89 -6.89 -4.69 1.10
N LEU A 90 -5.73 -4.02 0.90
CA LEU A 90 -4.66 -4.55 0.08
C LEU A 90 -4.01 -5.79 0.72
N THR A 91 -4.03 -5.90 2.02
CA THR A 91 -3.27 -6.89 2.80
C THR A 91 -4.15 -7.81 3.64
N ARG A 92 -5.46 -7.55 3.75
CA ARG A 92 -6.42 -8.32 4.55
C ARG A 92 -7.77 -8.41 3.85
N ASP A 93 -8.52 -9.46 4.16
CA ASP A 93 -9.87 -9.70 3.59
C ASP A 93 -11.00 -9.21 4.49
N ASP A 94 -10.74 -8.95 5.78
CA ASP A 94 -11.72 -8.42 6.72
C ASP A 94 -11.98 -6.90 6.52
N ALA A 95 -13.02 -6.38 7.20
CA ALA A 95 -13.34 -4.96 7.12
C ALA A 95 -12.32 -4.10 7.89
N PRO A 96 -11.95 -2.91 7.36
CA PRO A 96 -11.07 -2.01 8.10
C PRO A 96 -11.73 -1.55 9.39
N PRO A 97 -11.05 -1.65 10.55
CA PRO A 97 -11.57 -1.13 11.81
C PRO A 97 -11.57 0.42 11.82
N PRO A 98 -12.49 1.06 12.52
CA PRO A 98 -13.57 0.52 13.35
C PRO A 98 -14.87 0.19 12.60
N GLY A 99 -14.82 -0.34 11.39
CA GLY A 99 -15.99 -0.73 10.63
C GLY A 99 -16.77 0.47 10.08
N HIS A 100 -18.11 0.46 10.21
CA HIS A 100 -18.96 1.51 9.63
C HIS A 100 -18.78 2.91 10.27
N TRP A 101 -18.32 2.99 11.52
CA TRP A 101 -18.04 4.26 12.19
C TRP A 101 -16.94 5.08 11.51
N LEU A 102 -16.07 4.42 10.76
CA LEU A 102 -14.99 5.05 9.98
C LEU A 102 -15.54 6.11 9.00
N TRP A 103 -16.73 5.88 8.47
CA TRP A 103 -17.31 6.69 7.40
C TRP A 103 -18.22 7.84 7.93
N LEU A 104 -18.60 7.81 9.22
CA LEU A 104 -19.57 8.72 9.78
C LEU A 104 -19.19 10.21 9.60
N PRO A 105 -17.96 10.66 9.89
CA PRO A 105 -17.60 12.07 9.73
C PRO A 105 -17.77 12.57 8.29
N GLY A 106 -17.34 11.78 7.30
CA GLY A 106 -17.49 12.14 5.88
C GLY A 106 -18.96 12.18 5.43
N PHE A 107 -19.83 11.31 5.96
CA PHE A 107 -21.27 11.39 5.67
C PHE A 107 -21.93 12.61 6.33
N VAL A 108 -21.46 13.04 7.50
CA VAL A 108 -21.93 14.28 8.15
C VAL A 108 -21.53 15.49 7.29
N GLU A 109 -20.27 15.56 6.82
CA GLU A 109 -19.78 16.60 5.90
C GLU A 109 -20.59 16.64 4.60
N LEU A 110 -20.80 15.49 3.96
CA LEU A 110 -21.62 15.37 2.76
C LEU A 110 -23.07 15.86 3.01
N GLY A 111 -23.70 15.41 4.11
CA GLY A 111 -25.04 15.81 4.48
C GLY A 111 -25.14 17.33 4.72
N TYR A 112 -24.17 17.91 5.40
CA TYR A 112 -24.07 19.35 5.60
C TYR A 112 -23.97 20.10 4.25
N GLY A 113 -23.07 19.69 3.36
CA GLY A 113 -22.91 20.31 2.04
C GLY A 113 -24.20 20.19 1.19
N LEU A 114 -24.87 19.03 1.20
CA LEU A 114 -26.15 18.84 0.49
C LEU A 114 -27.27 19.74 1.03
N VAL A 115 -27.38 19.90 2.35
CA VAL A 115 -28.37 20.81 2.96
C VAL A 115 -28.08 22.25 2.59
N MET A 116 -26.82 22.65 2.64
CA MET A 116 -26.42 24.02 2.27
C MET A 116 -26.53 24.28 0.77
N MET A 117 -26.30 23.28 -0.08
CA MET A 117 -26.36 23.43 -1.53
C MET A 117 -27.74 23.92 -2.01
N VAL A 118 -28.82 23.49 -1.37
CA VAL A 118 -30.22 23.82 -1.76
C VAL A 118 -30.74 25.15 -1.19
N GLN A 119 -29.95 25.83 -0.32
CA GLN A 119 -30.34 27.12 0.25
C GLN A 119 -30.21 28.24 -0.81
N ASP A 120 -30.99 29.30 -0.62
CA ASP A 120 -30.88 30.52 -1.41
C ASP A 120 -29.59 31.29 -1.12
N GLY A 121 -29.21 32.20 -2.02
CA GLY A 121 -27.95 32.94 -1.95
C GLY A 121 -27.82 33.82 -0.71
N ALA A 122 -28.92 34.41 -0.24
CA ALA A 122 -28.91 35.28 0.95
C ALA A 122 -28.67 34.46 2.23
N THR A 123 -29.36 33.33 2.36
CA THR A 123 -29.13 32.36 3.43
C THR A 123 -27.69 31.84 3.44
N LYS A 124 -27.14 31.44 2.28
CA LYS A 124 -25.75 31.00 2.16
C LYS A 124 -24.76 32.07 2.61
N ALA A 125 -24.95 33.31 2.16
CA ALA A 125 -24.08 34.42 2.52
C ALA A 125 -24.09 34.68 4.02
N TRP A 126 -25.28 34.80 4.61
CA TRP A 126 -25.43 35.00 6.04
C TRP A 126 -24.80 33.85 6.87
N TRP A 127 -25.11 32.61 6.49
CA TRP A 127 -24.57 31.41 7.15
C TRP A 127 -23.04 31.34 7.04
N SER A 128 -22.50 31.63 5.86
CA SER A 128 -21.05 31.66 5.64
C SER A 128 -20.34 32.64 6.56
N GLU A 129 -20.90 33.84 6.74
CA GLU A 129 -20.27 34.89 7.52
C GLU A 129 -20.38 34.65 9.03
N HIS A 130 -21.56 34.19 9.50
CA HIS A 130 -21.87 34.15 10.92
C HIS A 130 -21.66 32.78 11.58
N ILE A 131 -21.70 31.70 10.81
CA ILE A 131 -21.61 30.31 11.33
C ILE A 131 -20.46 29.52 10.71
N HIS A 132 -20.41 29.41 9.36
CA HIS A 132 -19.47 28.51 8.72
C HIS A 132 -18.02 28.96 8.93
N ARG A 133 -17.65 30.18 8.52
CA ARG A 133 -16.29 30.70 8.65
C ARG A 133 -15.77 30.77 10.09
N PRO A 134 -16.56 31.26 11.08
CA PRO A 134 -16.06 31.37 12.46
C PRO A 134 -15.92 30.02 13.18
N TYR A 135 -16.73 29.02 12.84
CA TYR A 135 -16.81 27.79 13.63
C TYR A 135 -16.62 26.51 12.82
N ILE A 136 -17.35 26.34 11.70
CA ILE A 136 -17.41 25.08 10.97
C ILE A 136 -16.16 24.88 10.12
N ALA A 137 -15.70 25.91 9.40
CA ALA A 137 -14.54 25.81 8.53
C ALA A 137 -13.28 25.35 9.28
N HIS A 138 -13.04 25.88 10.49
CA HIS A 138 -11.92 25.43 11.32
C HIS A 138 -12.06 23.98 11.77
N LEU A 139 -13.28 23.50 12.02
CA LEU A 139 -13.53 22.10 12.37
C LEU A 139 -13.31 21.19 11.13
N GLU A 140 -13.77 21.62 9.97
CA GLU A 140 -13.58 20.87 8.71
C GLU A 140 -12.11 20.76 8.36
N ASP A 141 -11.38 21.87 8.32
CA ASP A 141 -9.97 21.91 7.94
C ASP A 141 -9.09 21.16 8.95
N SER A 142 -9.16 21.51 10.23
CA SER A 142 -8.33 20.92 11.28
C SER A 142 -8.72 19.48 11.57
N GLY A 143 -10.02 19.18 11.60
CA GLY A 143 -10.51 17.83 11.87
C GLY A 143 -10.19 16.85 10.74
N GLY A 144 -10.37 17.28 9.49
CA GLY A 144 -9.99 16.50 8.31
C GLY A 144 -8.49 16.20 8.28
N LEU A 145 -7.66 17.21 8.58
CA LEU A 145 -6.21 17.04 8.68
C LEU A 145 -5.81 16.07 9.80
N ILE A 146 -6.38 16.19 10.99
CA ILE A 146 -6.13 15.28 12.11
C ILE A 146 -6.54 13.84 11.74
N ALA A 147 -7.73 13.68 11.13
CA ALA A 147 -8.18 12.36 10.67
C ALA A 147 -7.22 11.74 9.64
N LEU A 148 -6.71 12.56 8.71
CA LEU A 148 -5.72 12.13 7.72
C LEU A 148 -4.39 11.74 8.38
N ILE A 149 -3.90 12.51 9.36
CA ILE A 149 -2.68 12.19 10.12
C ILE A 149 -2.84 10.84 10.83
N ILE A 150 -3.94 10.64 11.54
CA ILE A 150 -4.23 9.37 12.24
C ILE A 150 -4.25 8.22 11.24
N ALA A 151 -4.94 8.38 10.12
CA ALA A 151 -5.03 7.35 9.08
C ALA A 151 -3.67 7.02 8.47
N LEU A 152 -2.81 8.02 8.25
CA LEU A 152 -1.44 7.81 7.76
C LEU A 152 -0.58 7.04 8.76
N VAL A 153 -0.62 7.41 10.04
CA VAL A 153 0.11 6.69 11.10
C VAL A 153 -0.35 5.24 11.17
N LEU A 154 -1.66 5.00 11.20
CA LEU A 154 -2.22 3.65 11.23
C LEU A 154 -1.84 2.85 9.97
N SER A 155 -1.94 3.46 8.79
CA SER A 155 -1.56 2.83 7.51
C SER A 155 -0.07 2.51 7.46
N TRP A 156 0.80 3.39 7.99
CA TRP A 156 2.23 3.15 8.07
C TRP A 156 2.57 1.99 9.01
N LEU A 157 1.99 1.98 10.21
CA LEU A 157 2.18 0.88 11.17
C LEU A 157 1.68 -0.46 10.60
N HIS A 158 0.53 -0.43 9.93
CA HIS A 158 -0.03 -1.60 9.26
C HIS A 158 0.87 -2.08 8.11
N TYR A 159 1.36 -1.17 7.27
CA TYR A 159 2.31 -1.47 6.20
C TYR A 159 3.60 -2.13 6.73
N GLN A 160 4.16 -1.61 7.83
CA GLN A 160 5.34 -2.21 8.44
C GLN A 160 5.07 -3.62 9.00
N ARG A 161 3.90 -3.83 9.63
CA ARG A 161 3.46 -5.16 10.10
C ARG A 161 3.30 -6.13 8.93
N TYR A 162 2.70 -5.69 7.84
CA TYR A 162 2.55 -6.50 6.64
C TYR A 162 3.90 -6.90 6.04
N ARG A 163 4.84 -5.99 5.94
CA ARG A 163 6.20 -6.29 5.46
C ARG A 163 6.95 -7.27 6.35
N ALA A 164 6.79 -7.16 7.66
CA ALA A 164 7.36 -8.13 8.61
C ALA A 164 6.72 -9.50 8.40
N TRP A 165 5.39 -9.55 8.35
CA TRP A 165 4.64 -10.78 8.10
C TRP A 165 5.04 -11.46 6.78
N LEU A 166 5.19 -10.70 5.68
CA LEU A 166 5.63 -11.25 4.40
C LEU A 166 6.97 -11.97 4.48
N LYS A 167 7.92 -11.46 5.26
CA LYS A 167 9.24 -12.09 5.44
C LYS A 167 9.14 -13.44 6.14
N ASP A 168 8.15 -13.57 7.02
CA ASP A 168 7.98 -14.78 7.82
C ASP A 168 7.06 -15.81 7.13
N HIS A 169 6.23 -15.39 6.14
CA HIS A 169 5.15 -16.22 5.61
C HIS A 169 5.15 -16.39 4.08
N SER A 170 6.06 -15.73 3.35
CA SER A 170 6.14 -15.83 1.89
C SER A 170 7.55 -16.06 1.39
N SER A 171 7.74 -17.09 0.55
CA SER A 171 9.02 -17.35 -0.12
C SER A 171 9.39 -16.27 -1.14
N ALA A 172 8.41 -15.49 -1.62
CA ALA A 172 8.55 -14.40 -2.59
C ALA A 172 8.29 -13.01 -1.96
N ALA A 173 8.61 -12.81 -0.68
CA ALA A 173 8.30 -11.60 0.09
C ALA A 173 8.68 -10.28 -0.63
N SER A 174 9.79 -10.25 -1.37
CA SER A 174 10.23 -9.04 -2.08
C SER A 174 9.37 -8.67 -3.30
N GLU A 175 8.61 -9.61 -3.83
CA GLU A 175 7.72 -9.40 -5.00
C GLU A 175 6.37 -8.85 -4.58
N PHE A 176 5.93 -9.23 -3.37
CA PHE A 176 4.67 -8.79 -2.78
C PHE A 176 4.81 -7.54 -1.88
N ASP A 177 6.02 -6.95 -1.76
CA ASP A 177 6.20 -5.71 -0.99
C ASP A 177 5.58 -4.52 -1.76
N PRO A 178 4.47 -3.92 -1.26
CA PRO A 178 3.82 -2.81 -1.94
C PRO A 178 4.58 -1.49 -1.73
N ARG A 179 5.79 -1.39 -2.29
CA ARG A 179 6.71 -0.24 -2.10
C ARG A 179 6.10 1.08 -2.53
N TRP A 180 5.20 1.07 -3.55
CA TRP A 180 4.48 2.29 -3.98
C TRP A 180 3.58 2.84 -2.87
N LEU A 181 2.94 1.94 -2.08
CA LEU A 181 2.14 2.34 -0.93
C LEU A 181 3.03 3.00 0.13
N GLY A 182 4.18 2.40 0.44
CA GLY A 182 5.16 2.99 1.36
C GLY A 182 5.65 4.37 0.88
N ALA A 183 5.99 4.50 -0.40
CA ALA A 183 6.40 5.77 -1.01
C ALA A 183 5.29 6.83 -0.95
N PHE A 184 4.04 6.44 -1.22
CA PHE A 184 2.86 7.32 -1.09
C PHE A 184 2.68 7.81 0.35
N LEU A 185 2.73 6.90 1.34
CA LEU A 185 2.55 7.26 2.75
C LEU A 185 3.64 8.23 3.23
N VAL A 186 4.88 8.01 2.82
CA VAL A 186 6.01 8.95 3.13
C VAL A 186 5.80 10.29 2.45
N ALA A 187 5.48 10.31 1.16
CA ALA A 187 5.26 11.55 0.41
C ALA A 187 4.08 12.36 0.98
N MET A 188 2.99 11.67 1.38
CA MET A 188 1.85 12.31 2.03
C MET A 188 2.23 12.86 3.41
N GLY A 189 3.04 12.14 4.19
CA GLY A 189 3.57 12.63 5.47
C GLY A 189 4.42 13.90 5.30
N VAL A 190 5.28 13.94 4.28
CA VAL A 190 6.07 15.14 3.94
C VAL A 190 5.17 16.31 3.54
N LEU A 191 4.13 16.05 2.73
CA LEU A 191 3.16 17.08 2.34
C LEU A 191 2.42 17.65 3.56
N ILE A 192 1.94 16.79 4.45
CA ILE A 192 1.27 17.23 5.70
C ILE A 192 2.20 18.04 6.58
N ALA A 193 3.47 17.63 6.72
CA ALA A 193 4.46 18.39 7.46
C ALA A 193 4.69 19.78 6.83
N ALA A 194 4.75 19.86 5.50
CA ALA A 194 4.86 21.13 4.78
C ALA A 194 3.63 22.02 4.98
N ILE A 195 2.41 21.45 4.97
CA ILE A 195 1.17 22.17 5.29
C ILE A 195 1.22 22.68 6.74
N GLY A 196 1.62 21.86 7.70
CA GLY A 196 1.74 22.27 9.11
C GLY A 196 2.75 23.40 9.32
N ILE A 197 3.90 23.36 8.63
CA ILE A 197 4.89 24.44 8.64
C ILE A 197 4.29 25.71 8.04
N ASN A 198 3.54 25.60 6.95
CA ASN A 198 2.87 26.73 6.31
C ASN A 198 1.81 27.36 7.24
N GLU A 199 0.99 26.56 7.91
CA GLU A 199 0.00 27.06 8.89
C GLU A 199 0.68 27.76 10.07
N ALA A 200 1.79 27.21 10.57
CA ALA A 200 2.58 27.88 11.60
C ALA A 200 3.15 29.22 11.10
N ALA A 201 3.61 29.29 9.86
CA ALA A 201 4.08 30.54 9.25
C ALA A 201 2.95 31.58 9.09
N ILE A 202 1.74 31.15 8.74
CA ILE A 202 0.55 32.01 8.67
C ILE A 202 0.24 32.65 10.04
N LEU A 203 0.36 31.89 11.12
CA LEU A 203 0.18 32.40 12.48
C LEU A 203 1.22 33.48 12.86
N LEU A 204 2.44 33.38 12.34
CA LEU A 204 3.54 34.28 12.64
C LEU A 204 3.60 35.51 11.72
N PHE A 205 3.27 35.34 10.45
CA PHE A 205 3.51 36.32 9.39
C PHE A 205 2.22 36.82 8.71
N GLY A 206 1.07 36.26 9.04
CA GLY A 206 -0.24 36.59 8.47
C GLY A 206 -0.70 35.67 7.34
N PRO A 207 -1.97 35.81 6.89
CA PRO A 207 -2.62 34.87 5.98
C PRO A 207 -2.01 34.89 4.59
N LEU A 208 -1.83 33.71 4.02
CA LEU A 208 -1.45 33.53 2.61
C LEU A 208 -2.64 33.81 1.68
N SER A 209 -2.33 34.37 0.53
CA SER A 209 -3.34 34.52 -0.52
C SER A 209 -3.72 33.15 -1.09
N TYR A 210 -4.93 33.05 -1.61
CA TYR A 210 -5.45 31.87 -2.34
C TYR A 210 -4.47 31.36 -3.44
N PHE A 211 -3.78 32.28 -4.13
CA PHE A 211 -2.81 31.94 -5.17
C PHE A 211 -1.50 31.36 -4.60
N GLN A 212 -1.13 31.68 -3.39
CA GLN A 212 0.08 31.19 -2.73
C GLN A 212 -0.09 29.75 -2.24
N GLN A 213 -1.31 29.27 -2.02
CA GLN A 213 -1.60 27.90 -1.64
C GLN A 213 -1.55 26.90 -2.81
N TYR A 214 -1.58 27.39 -4.05
CA TYR A 214 -1.62 26.57 -5.27
C TYR A 214 -0.55 25.46 -5.34
N PRO A 215 0.74 25.69 -4.96
CA PRO A 215 1.76 24.64 -5.00
C PRO A 215 1.41 23.40 -4.16
N VAL A 216 0.67 23.55 -3.06
CA VAL A 216 0.23 22.46 -2.19
C VAL A 216 -0.72 21.53 -2.95
N TYR A 217 -1.68 22.09 -3.69
CA TYR A 217 -2.63 21.30 -4.49
C TYR A 217 -1.96 20.52 -5.61
N ILE A 218 -0.96 21.13 -6.28
CA ILE A 218 -0.17 20.45 -7.32
C ILE A 218 0.68 19.33 -6.73
N ALA A 219 1.32 19.56 -5.57
CA ALA A 219 2.08 18.54 -4.87
C ALA A 219 1.18 17.38 -4.44
N ALA A 220 0.00 17.65 -3.88
CA ALA A 220 -0.98 16.63 -3.53
C ALA A 220 -1.43 15.84 -4.78
N GLY A 221 -1.74 16.52 -5.86
CA GLY A 221 -2.11 15.88 -7.14
C GLY A 221 -1.03 14.95 -7.67
N ALA A 222 0.24 15.38 -7.64
CA ALA A 222 1.38 14.55 -8.04
C ALA A 222 1.52 13.31 -7.15
N ILE A 223 1.32 13.42 -5.83
CA ILE A 223 1.37 12.30 -4.89
C ILE A 223 0.27 11.28 -5.18
N PHE A 224 -0.97 11.72 -5.38
CA PHE A 224 -2.07 10.83 -5.77
C PHE A 224 -1.84 10.18 -7.13
N TYR A 225 -1.24 10.90 -8.08
CA TYR A 225 -0.89 10.36 -9.38
C TYR A 225 0.15 9.24 -9.27
N VAL A 226 1.20 9.42 -8.46
CA VAL A 226 2.22 8.38 -8.20
C VAL A 226 1.60 7.15 -7.52
N LEU A 227 0.67 7.34 -6.57
CA LEU A 227 -0.08 6.24 -5.97
C LEU A 227 -0.88 5.46 -7.01
N ALA A 228 -1.67 6.17 -7.83
CA ALA A 228 -2.50 5.56 -8.87
C ALA A 228 -1.66 4.79 -9.89
N LEU A 229 -0.55 5.39 -10.36
CA LEU A 229 0.38 4.78 -11.29
C LEU A 229 1.06 3.54 -10.67
N GLY A 230 1.51 3.63 -9.42
CA GLY A 230 2.11 2.51 -8.68
C GLY A 230 1.14 1.33 -8.58
N ALA A 231 -0.11 1.59 -8.21
CA ALA A 231 -1.15 0.58 -8.16
C ALA A 231 -1.44 -0.02 -9.56
N LEU A 232 -1.46 0.79 -10.62
CA LEU A 232 -1.66 0.31 -11.98
C LEU A 232 -0.51 -0.54 -12.51
N LEU A 233 0.73 -0.21 -12.20
CA LEU A 233 1.91 -0.91 -12.74
C LEU A 233 2.20 -2.24 -12.02
N GLN A 234 1.95 -2.32 -10.72
CA GLN A 234 2.38 -3.47 -9.91
C GLN A 234 1.33 -4.55 -9.68
N GLN A 235 0.05 -4.23 -9.77
CA GLN A 235 -1.01 -5.21 -9.50
C GLN A 235 -1.26 -6.16 -10.69
N ARG A 236 -0.31 -7.04 -10.97
CA ARG A 236 -0.55 -8.14 -11.90
C ARG A 236 -1.17 -9.36 -11.24
N GLU A 237 -1.05 -9.50 -9.92
CA GLU A 237 -1.51 -10.64 -9.13
C GLU A 237 -1.97 -10.19 -7.74
N ALA A 238 -2.79 -11.02 -7.08
CA ALA A 238 -3.28 -10.76 -5.74
C ALA A 238 -2.16 -10.83 -4.69
N PHE A 239 -2.21 -9.94 -3.71
CA PHE A 239 -1.30 -9.94 -2.58
C PHE A 239 -1.65 -11.06 -1.59
N PRO A 240 -0.67 -11.76 -0.99
CA PRO A 240 -0.92 -12.64 0.14
C PRO A 240 -1.62 -11.86 1.26
N LYS A 241 -2.69 -12.42 1.80
CA LYS A 241 -3.47 -11.77 2.86
C LYS A 241 -3.01 -12.24 4.24
N MET A 242 -2.86 -11.30 5.16
CA MET A 242 -2.64 -11.64 6.56
C MET A 242 -3.93 -12.26 7.13
N PRO A 243 -3.84 -13.33 7.92
CA PRO A 243 -5.01 -13.93 8.56
C PRO A 243 -5.69 -12.94 9.53
N THR A 244 -6.99 -13.13 9.74
CA THR A 244 -7.73 -12.42 10.79
C THR A 244 -7.28 -12.90 12.16
N ALA A 245 -7.32 -12.03 13.17
CA ALA A 245 -6.92 -12.37 14.53
C ALA A 245 -7.70 -13.60 15.09
N ASP A 246 -8.97 -13.75 14.69
CA ASP A 246 -9.81 -14.88 15.09
C ASP A 246 -9.33 -16.25 14.55
N MET A 247 -8.54 -16.27 13.49
CA MET A 247 -7.96 -17.50 12.94
C MET A 247 -6.60 -17.86 13.57
N SER A 248 -5.99 -16.92 14.31
CA SER A 248 -4.72 -17.15 15.02
C SER A 248 -4.92 -17.68 16.44
N ASP A 249 -6.13 -17.60 16.99
CA ASP A 249 -6.50 -18.03 18.33
C ASP A 249 -6.91 -19.52 18.43
N GLY A 250 -6.31 -20.39 17.65
CA GLY A 250 -6.05 -21.72 18.19
C GLY A 250 -5.07 -21.50 19.34
N ALA A 251 -5.59 -21.37 20.59
CA ALA A 251 -4.77 -21.22 21.77
C ALA A 251 -3.61 -22.23 21.69
N PRO A 252 -2.39 -21.86 22.04
CA PRO A 252 -1.32 -22.82 22.08
C PRO A 252 -1.75 -23.91 23.07
N GLU A 253 -2.06 -25.09 22.57
CA GLU A 253 -2.00 -26.26 23.42
C GLU A 253 -0.66 -26.17 24.15
N SER A 254 -0.71 -26.24 25.45
CA SER A 254 0.48 -26.21 26.31
C SER A 254 1.56 -27.06 25.66
N GLU A 255 2.66 -26.42 25.24
CA GLU A 255 3.76 -27.13 24.57
C GLU A 255 4.22 -28.29 25.45
N PRO A 256 4.28 -29.53 24.93
CA PRO A 256 4.93 -30.61 25.64
C PRO A 256 6.39 -30.18 25.85
N ALA A 257 6.80 -30.03 27.09
CA ALA A 257 8.19 -29.79 27.44
C ALA A 257 9.06 -30.90 26.83
N GLY A 258 9.99 -30.52 25.92
CA GLY A 258 10.91 -31.47 25.29
C GLY A 258 10.61 -31.85 23.83
N ARG A 259 9.80 -31.07 23.12
CA ARG A 259 9.53 -31.31 21.69
C ARG A 259 10.77 -31.12 20.81
N ASP A 260 11.06 -32.08 19.96
CA ASP A 260 12.20 -32.00 19.00
C ASP A 260 11.83 -31.19 17.75
N TRP A 261 11.84 -29.85 17.90
CA TRP A 261 11.61 -28.94 16.78
C TRP A 261 12.64 -29.09 15.66
N ALA A 262 13.89 -29.46 15.98
CA ALA A 262 14.94 -29.63 14.98
C ALA A 262 14.68 -30.86 14.10
N GLY A 263 14.28 -31.96 14.69
CA GLY A 263 13.86 -33.17 13.95
C GLY A 263 12.65 -32.89 13.06
N GLU A 264 11.63 -32.23 13.61
CA GLU A 264 10.43 -31.86 12.83
C GLU A 264 10.74 -30.92 11.65
N ALA A 265 11.66 -29.97 11.82
CA ALA A 265 12.09 -29.08 10.73
C ALA A 265 12.90 -29.84 9.65
N ALA A 266 13.69 -30.84 10.05
CA ALA A 266 14.39 -31.71 9.14
C ALA A 266 13.42 -32.59 8.31
N ASP A 267 12.43 -33.15 8.95
CA ASP A 267 11.38 -33.95 8.29
C ASP A 267 10.55 -33.08 7.33
N LEU A 268 10.19 -31.87 7.74
CA LEU A 268 9.53 -30.89 6.89
C LEU A 268 10.36 -30.60 5.63
N ARG A 269 11.66 -30.39 5.79
CA ARG A 269 12.57 -30.14 4.68
C ARG A 269 12.63 -31.31 3.70
N GLN A 270 12.72 -32.56 4.21
CA GLN A 270 12.71 -33.77 3.37
C GLN A 270 11.39 -33.87 2.60
N ARG A 271 10.25 -33.59 3.24
CA ARG A 271 8.95 -33.64 2.61
C ARG A 271 8.81 -32.56 1.51
N ILE A 272 9.28 -31.31 1.77
CA ILE A 272 9.30 -30.25 0.77
C ILE A 272 10.13 -30.65 -0.48
N LEU A 273 11.23 -31.33 -0.29
CA LEU A 273 12.08 -31.83 -1.38
C LEU A 273 11.43 -33.01 -2.11
N ALA A 274 10.83 -33.95 -1.41
CA ALA A 274 10.20 -35.14 -1.98
C ALA A 274 8.96 -34.82 -2.85
N GLU A 275 8.21 -33.80 -2.45
CA GLU A 275 7.00 -33.34 -3.13
C GLU A 275 7.25 -32.17 -4.10
N ASP A 276 8.48 -31.78 -4.29
CA ASP A 276 8.89 -30.65 -5.16
C ASP A 276 8.23 -29.30 -4.82
N TRP A 277 7.71 -29.10 -3.61
CA TRP A 277 7.02 -27.86 -3.23
C TRP A 277 7.92 -26.65 -3.27
N HIS A 278 9.23 -26.81 -3.10
CA HIS A 278 10.21 -25.70 -3.23
C HIS A 278 10.29 -25.11 -4.65
N LEU A 279 9.86 -25.87 -5.67
CA LEU A 279 9.84 -25.42 -7.06
C LEU A 279 8.69 -24.44 -7.34
N GLU A 280 7.69 -24.37 -6.45
CA GLU A 280 6.60 -23.42 -6.58
C GLU A 280 7.07 -22.01 -6.25
N PRO A 281 7.10 -21.08 -7.22
CA PRO A 281 7.80 -19.81 -7.06
C PRO A 281 7.23 -18.93 -5.94
N ARG A 282 5.93 -19.07 -5.61
CA ARG A 282 5.19 -18.22 -4.65
C ARG A 282 4.64 -18.98 -3.46
N LEU A 283 5.27 -20.08 -3.09
CA LEU A 283 4.86 -20.87 -1.94
C LEU A 283 4.76 -19.98 -0.68
N THR A 284 3.60 -20.07 0.00
CA THR A 284 3.34 -19.33 1.24
C THR A 284 3.18 -20.27 2.42
N ALA A 285 3.42 -19.78 3.64
CA ALA A 285 3.28 -20.57 4.86
C ALA A 285 1.82 -21.04 5.09
N PRO A 286 0.77 -20.22 4.88
CA PRO A 286 -0.61 -20.70 4.97
C PRO A 286 -0.91 -21.86 4.00
N GLU A 287 -0.38 -21.80 2.78
CA GLU A 287 -0.58 -22.84 1.78
C GLU A 287 0.13 -24.13 2.16
N LEU A 288 1.40 -24.02 2.61
CA LEU A 288 2.15 -25.18 3.08
C LEU A 288 1.53 -25.81 4.32
N ALA A 289 1.06 -25.00 5.28
CA ALA A 289 0.35 -25.49 6.47
C ALA A 289 -0.90 -26.29 6.11
N ARG A 290 -1.68 -25.81 5.12
CA ARG A 290 -2.85 -26.55 4.61
C ARG A 290 -2.49 -27.90 3.99
N ARG A 291 -1.40 -27.99 3.18
CA ARG A 291 -0.91 -29.24 2.59
C ARG A 291 -0.44 -30.23 3.65
N LEU A 292 0.09 -29.72 4.74
CA LEU A 292 0.53 -30.52 5.89
C LEU A 292 -0.59 -30.88 6.87
N ALA A 293 -1.84 -30.40 6.60
CA ALA A 293 -2.98 -30.53 7.51
C ALA A 293 -2.67 -29.99 8.93
N THR A 294 -1.94 -28.87 9.01
CA THR A 294 -1.55 -28.19 10.24
C THR A 294 -1.95 -26.71 10.20
N ASN A 295 -1.73 -25.97 11.29
CA ASN A 295 -1.95 -24.53 11.34
C ASN A 295 -0.66 -23.74 11.06
N GLU A 296 -0.83 -22.50 10.64
CA GLU A 296 0.27 -21.60 10.28
C GLU A 296 1.20 -21.28 11.47
N THR A 297 0.62 -21.15 12.67
CA THR A 297 1.37 -20.88 13.90
C THR A 297 2.33 -22.03 14.22
N TYR A 298 1.86 -23.27 14.06
CA TYR A 298 2.67 -24.45 14.28
C TYR A 298 3.79 -24.56 13.25
N LEU A 299 3.48 -24.38 11.94
CA LEU A 299 4.48 -24.37 10.89
C LEU A 299 5.55 -23.31 11.13
N SER A 300 5.13 -22.10 11.50
CA SER A 300 6.05 -20.98 11.80
C SER A 300 6.98 -21.32 12.98
N ARG A 301 6.47 -21.94 14.03
CA ARG A 301 7.29 -22.41 15.17
C ARG A 301 8.28 -23.49 14.76
N MET A 302 7.83 -24.49 14.00
CA MET A 302 8.68 -25.57 13.47
C MET A 302 9.87 -25.00 12.70
N VAL A 303 9.63 -24.02 11.82
CA VAL A 303 10.68 -23.39 11.01
C VAL A 303 11.56 -22.48 11.86
N ASN A 304 10.97 -21.62 12.71
CA ASN A 304 11.73 -20.63 13.50
C ASN A 304 12.54 -21.29 14.62
N LEU A 305 11.95 -22.23 15.37
CA LEU A 305 12.62 -22.90 16.49
C LEU A 305 13.48 -24.06 16.02
N GLY A 306 13.02 -24.84 15.03
CA GLY A 306 13.72 -26.02 14.56
C GLY A 306 14.85 -25.72 13.60
N ALA A 307 14.65 -24.82 12.62
CA ALA A 307 15.67 -24.46 11.64
C ALA A 307 16.39 -23.15 11.97
N GLY A 308 15.95 -22.37 12.97
CA GLY A 308 16.55 -21.06 13.32
C GLY A 308 16.38 -19.99 12.24
N GLN A 309 15.37 -20.13 11.39
CA GLN A 309 15.16 -19.28 10.21
C GLN A 309 13.68 -18.93 10.10
N ASN A 310 13.36 -17.80 9.45
CA ASN A 310 11.99 -17.55 9.04
C ASN A 310 11.63 -18.35 7.77
N PHE A 311 10.34 -18.45 7.47
CA PHE A 311 9.82 -19.25 6.34
C PHE A 311 10.46 -18.86 5.00
N ASN A 312 10.59 -17.57 4.72
CA ASN A 312 11.21 -17.09 3.49
C ASN A 312 12.63 -17.61 3.34
N ARG A 313 13.45 -17.46 4.39
CA ARG A 313 14.83 -17.91 4.38
C ARG A 313 14.92 -19.43 4.28
N PHE A 314 14.07 -20.15 4.98
CA PHE A 314 14.03 -21.61 4.97
C PHE A 314 13.78 -22.18 3.56
N ILE A 315 12.71 -21.74 2.89
CA ILE A 315 12.40 -22.16 1.52
C ILE A 315 13.50 -21.74 0.53
N ASN A 316 13.98 -20.50 0.65
CA ASN A 316 15.01 -19.99 -0.25
C ASN A 316 16.37 -20.68 -0.04
N THR A 317 16.69 -21.15 1.16
CA THR A 317 17.87 -21.98 1.41
C THR A 317 17.77 -23.30 0.64
N ILE A 318 16.62 -23.96 0.68
CA ILE A 318 16.36 -25.20 -0.07
C ILE A 318 16.53 -24.96 -1.59
N ARG A 319 15.97 -23.85 -2.10
CA ARG A 319 16.10 -23.46 -3.52
C ARG A 319 17.55 -23.19 -3.94
N VAL A 320 18.31 -22.45 -3.13
CA VAL A 320 19.72 -22.16 -3.40
C VAL A 320 20.55 -23.44 -3.45
N GLU A 321 20.33 -24.36 -2.52
CA GLU A 321 21.01 -25.66 -2.54
C GLU A 321 20.61 -26.51 -3.76
N ALA A 322 19.35 -26.41 -4.21
CA ALA A 322 18.92 -27.06 -5.46
C ALA A 322 19.67 -26.46 -6.66
N VAL A 323 19.78 -25.13 -6.75
CA VAL A 323 20.55 -24.45 -7.81
C VAL A 323 22.03 -24.85 -7.75
N GLN A 324 22.62 -24.93 -6.55
CA GLN A 324 24.02 -25.36 -6.39
C GLN A 324 24.25 -26.77 -6.93
N ARG A 325 23.30 -27.70 -6.72
CA ARG A 325 23.36 -29.06 -7.27
C ARG A 325 23.26 -29.06 -8.79
N GLU A 326 22.35 -28.27 -9.37
CA GLU A 326 22.20 -28.11 -10.82
C GLU A 326 23.51 -27.57 -11.48
N LEU A 327 24.11 -26.55 -10.85
CA LEU A 327 25.36 -25.97 -11.31
C LEU A 327 26.52 -26.97 -11.20
N ALA A 328 26.61 -27.77 -10.16
CA ALA A 328 27.57 -28.82 -10.00
C ALA A 328 27.35 -29.96 -11.01
N GLY A 329 26.10 -30.18 -11.45
CA GLY A 329 25.74 -31.10 -12.52
C GLY A 329 26.02 -30.60 -13.94
N GLY A 330 26.66 -29.44 -14.11
CA GLY A 330 27.04 -28.89 -15.40
C GLY A 330 26.02 -27.99 -16.09
N ALA A 331 25.03 -27.45 -15.36
CA ALA A 331 24.08 -26.54 -15.96
C ALA A 331 24.75 -25.28 -16.51
N GLU A 332 24.61 -25.05 -17.84
CA GLU A 332 25.28 -23.94 -18.53
C GLU A 332 24.63 -22.58 -18.23
N ASP A 333 23.32 -22.53 -18.07
CA ASP A 333 22.57 -21.30 -17.83
C ASP A 333 22.12 -21.22 -16.36
N VAL A 334 22.81 -20.36 -15.60
CA VAL A 334 22.55 -20.08 -14.18
C VAL A 334 21.14 -19.53 -13.95
N LEU A 335 20.62 -18.69 -14.86
CA LEU A 335 19.29 -18.12 -14.73
C LEU A 335 18.22 -19.19 -14.96
N ARG A 336 18.41 -20.02 -15.97
CA ARG A 336 17.49 -21.13 -16.27
C ARG A 336 17.43 -22.12 -15.09
N ALA A 337 18.57 -22.48 -14.53
CA ALA A 337 18.65 -23.33 -13.33
C ALA A 337 17.91 -22.70 -12.13
N ALA A 338 18.10 -21.40 -11.90
CA ALA A 338 17.43 -20.68 -10.84
C ALA A 338 15.90 -20.66 -11.00
N LEU A 339 15.41 -20.39 -12.22
CA LEU A 339 13.96 -20.39 -12.50
C LEU A 339 13.37 -21.80 -12.36
N ALA A 340 14.08 -22.84 -12.79
CA ALA A 340 13.67 -24.22 -12.61
C ALA A 340 13.62 -24.65 -11.14
N CYS A 341 14.46 -24.05 -10.28
CA CYS A 341 14.46 -24.27 -8.83
C CYS A 341 13.48 -23.35 -8.05
N GLY A 342 12.52 -22.72 -8.70
CA GLY A 342 11.44 -21.98 -8.07
C GLY A 342 11.72 -20.50 -7.78
N PHE A 343 12.76 -19.90 -8.37
CA PHE A 343 12.92 -18.44 -8.35
C PHE A 343 12.09 -17.77 -9.44
N ASN A 344 11.42 -16.64 -9.13
CA ASN A 344 10.58 -15.90 -10.08
C ASN A 344 11.35 -14.92 -10.97
N SER A 345 12.51 -14.45 -10.52
CA SER A 345 13.26 -13.44 -11.25
C SER A 345 14.77 -13.51 -10.98
N LYS A 346 15.54 -13.07 -11.96
CA LYS A 346 16.99 -12.93 -11.85
C LYS A 346 17.42 -12.03 -10.69
N ALA A 347 16.68 -10.95 -10.45
CA ALA A 347 17.01 -9.99 -9.40
C ALA A 347 16.84 -10.61 -8.00
N THR A 348 15.72 -11.30 -7.77
CA THR A 348 15.46 -12.01 -6.51
C THR A 348 16.47 -13.12 -6.29
N PHE A 349 16.74 -13.94 -7.31
CA PHE A 349 17.72 -14.99 -7.24
C PHE A 349 19.12 -14.47 -6.87
N ASN A 350 19.65 -13.49 -7.59
CA ASN A 350 21.00 -12.97 -7.34
C ASN A 350 21.15 -12.43 -5.91
N ARG A 351 20.13 -11.72 -5.42
CA ARG A 351 20.12 -11.18 -4.06
C ARG A 351 20.11 -12.31 -3.03
N VAL A 352 19.17 -13.25 -3.15
CA VAL A 352 19.00 -14.37 -2.20
C VAL A 352 20.22 -15.29 -2.21
N PHE A 353 20.73 -15.62 -3.40
CA PHE A 353 21.92 -16.47 -3.53
C PHE A 353 23.12 -15.84 -2.82
N ARG A 354 23.34 -14.54 -3.03
CA ARG A 354 24.41 -13.81 -2.34
C ARG A 354 24.21 -13.73 -0.83
N ASP A 355 22.99 -13.52 -0.38
CA ASP A 355 22.67 -13.46 1.07
C ASP A 355 22.91 -14.80 1.78
N ILE A 356 22.70 -15.93 1.09
CA ILE A 356 22.85 -17.26 1.68
C ILE A 356 24.29 -17.78 1.53
N THR A 357 24.91 -17.58 0.36
CA THR A 357 26.24 -18.18 0.06
C THR A 357 27.42 -17.23 0.28
N GLY A 358 27.16 -15.93 0.48
CA GLY A 358 28.19 -14.89 0.61
C GLY A 358 28.80 -14.45 -0.70
N MET A 359 28.45 -15.07 -1.86
CA MET A 359 29.03 -14.77 -3.17
C MET A 359 27.99 -14.68 -4.27
N THR A 360 28.35 -14.06 -5.41
CA THR A 360 27.44 -14.01 -6.56
C THR A 360 27.35 -15.37 -7.24
N PRO A 361 26.22 -15.70 -7.93
CA PRO A 361 26.09 -16.95 -8.67
C PRO A 361 27.19 -17.15 -9.71
N ALA A 362 27.64 -16.08 -10.38
CA ALA A 362 28.73 -16.13 -11.35
C ALA A 362 30.07 -16.48 -10.68
N ALA A 363 30.37 -15.88 -9.52
CA ALA A 363 31.58 -16.20 -8.77
C ALA A 363 31.57 -17.64 -8.24
N TYR A 364 30.40 -18.11 -7.79
CA TYR A 364 30.20 -19.49 -7.32
C TYR A 364 30.49 -20.49 -8.46
N ARG A 365 29.92 -20.25 -9.65
CA ARG A 365 30.17 -21.10 -10.84
C ARG A 365 31.63 -21.10 -11.28
N ALA A 366 32.28 -19.93 -11.31
CA ALA A 366 33.69 -19.84 -11.67
C ALA A 366 34.59 -20.66 -10.73
N ARG A 367 34.27 -20.69 -9.45
CA ARG A 367 35.01 -21.49 -8.46
C ARG A 367 34.82 -22.98 -8.67
N GLN A 368 33.62 -23.44 -9.01
CA GLN A 368 33.38 -24.86 -9.29
C GLN A 368 34.08 -25.35 -10.60
N GLY A 369 34.16 -24.46 -11.61
CA GLY A 369 34.88 -24.80 -12.85
C GLY A 369 36.41 -24.88 -12.72
N VAL A 370 36.95 -24.33 -11.63
CA VAL A 370 38.39 -24.45 -11.29
C VAL A 370 38.69 -25.75 -10.51
N ASP A 371 37.69 -26.29 -9.80
CA ASP A 371 37.84 -27.51 -8.99
C ASP A 371 37.53 -28.81 -9.76
N THR A 372 37.17 -28.75 -11.05
CA THR A 372 37.12 -29.92 -11.91
C THR A 372 38.57 -30.21 -12.43
N PRO A 373 39.26 -31.26 -11.94
CA PRO A 373 40.55 -31.63 -12.51
C PRO A 373 40.33 -32.00 -13.98
N SER A 374 41.05 -31.34 -14.89
CA SER A 374 41.20 -31.78 -16.26
C SER A 374 41.77 -33.22 -16.20
N GLY A 375 40.83 -34.18 -16.27
CA GLY A 375 41.21 -35.57 -16.46
C GLY A 375 41.82 -35.72 -17.84
N ASP A 376 43.13 -35.95 -17.86
CA ASP A 376 43.88 -36.48 -19.00
C ASP A 376 43.34 -37.86 -19.39
#